data_beccdb2a0dc8556dc2e54db9a9565990
#
_entry.id   beccdb2a0dc8556dc2e54db9a9565990
#
_cell.length_a   1.000
_cell.length_b   1.000
_cell.length_c   1.000
_cell.angle_alpha   90.00
_cell.angle_beta   90.00
_cell.angle_gamma   90.00
#
_symmetry.space_group_name_H-M   'P 1'
#
loop_
_entity.id
_entity.type
_entity.pdbx_description
1 polymer ?
#
loop_
_entity_poly.entity_id
_entity_poly.type
_entity_poly.pdbx_seq_one_letter_code
_entity_poly.pdbx_strand_id
1 'polypeptide(L)'
;GPKEVFYCGTTHANEWITSTLLMTFFENMCMAYNRNSNIYGYNVKNILTKCTLYIVPMLNPDGVNLVNGSLNFNSNAYTYARYTARKYPDVPFPSGWKANINGVDLNLQFPSGWENAKRIKYSQGYTSPSPMNYVGSAPLTEPEAQALYNFTLSHNFRIMLTYHTQGKEIYWQFQNYAPKNSYSIGFQFAKASGYTLADVPYESSFAGYKDWFLQRYSLPGY
;
A
#
# COMPACT_ATOMS: atom_id res chain seq x y z
N GLY A 1 -15.25 -9.00 20.14
CA GLY A 1 -15.48 -9.27 18.73
C GLY A 1 -14.34 -10.04 18.10
N PRO A 2 -14.48 -10.58 16.90
CA PRO A 2 -13.39 -11.24 16.20
C PRO A 2 -12.23 -10.29 15.96
N LYS A 3 -11.01 -10.82 15.85
CA LYS A 3 -9.81 -10.01 15.53
C LYS A 3 -9.95 -9.44 14.13
N GLU A 4 -9.63 -8.17 13.95
CA GLU A 4 -9.68 -7.52 12.64
C GLU A 4 -8.32 -7.64 11.94
N VAL A 5 -8.36 -8.02 10.66
CA VAL A 5 -7.20 -8.15 9.78
C VAL A 5 -7.44 -7.28 8.55
N PHE A 6 -6.43 -6.55 8.10
CA PHE A 6 -6.57 -5.61 7.01
C PHE A 6 -5.57 -5.88 5.87
N TYR A 7 -6.06 -5.92 4.65
CA TYR A 7 -5.26 -6.02 3.43
C TYR A 7 -5.56 -4.84 2.50
N CYS A 8 -4.49 -4.20 2.01
CA CYS A 8 -4.59 -3.07 1.09
C CYS A 8 -3.72 -3.31 -0.15
N GLY A 9 -4.27 -3.11 -1.34
CA GLY A 9 -3.56 -3.18 -2.61
C GLY A 9 -3.58 -1.87 -3.36
N THR A 10 -2.71 -1.79 -4.35
CA THR A 10 -2.65 -0.71 -5.35
C THR A 10 -2.59 0.69 -4.73
N THR A 11 -1.68 0.88 -3.79
CA THR A 11 -1.28 2.19 -3.31
C THR A 11 -0.58 2.97 -4.44
N HIS A 12 0.29 2.29 -5.21
CA HIS A 12 0.88 2.84 -6.42
C HIS A 12 0.06 2.43 -7.65
N ALA A 13 -0.18 3.40 -8.54
CA ALA A 13 -1.07 3.24 -9.68
C ALA A 13 -0.65 2.13 -10.66
N ASN A 14 0.64 2.01 -10.94
CA ASN A 14 1.18 1.00 -11.85
C ASN A 14 1.28 -0.42 -11.26
N GLU A 15 0.95 -0.57 -9.98
CA GLU A 15 0.97 -1.85 -9.26
C GLU A 15 -0.43 -2.51 -9.19
N TRP A 16 -1.33 -2.20 -10.15
CA TRP A 16 -2.73 -2.64 -10.18
C TRP A 16 -2.93 -4.16 -10.19
N ILE A 17 -1.90 -4.95 -10.50
CA ILE A 17 -1.93 -6.41 -10.36
C ILE A 17 -2.25 -6.85 -8.92
N THR A 18 -1.92 -6.03 -7.93
CA THR A 18 -2.23 -6.31 -6.51
C THR A 18 -3.72 -6.25 -6.23
N SER A 19 -4.50 -5.44 -6.98
CA SER A 19 -5.97 -5.47 -6.95
C SER A 19 -6.49 -6.82 -7.44
N THR A 20 -6.00 -7.30 -8.57
CA THR A 20 -6.39 -8.61 -9.12
C THR A 20 -6.05 -9.74 -8.15
N LEU A 21 -4.87 -9.69 -7.55
CA LEU A 21 -4.45 -10.66 -6.53
C LEU A 21 -5.43 -10.70 -5.35
N LEU A 22 -5.75 -9.54 -4.78
CA LEU A 22 -6.65 -9.45 -3.61
C LEU A 22 -8.08 -9.86 -3.96
N MET A 23 -8.58 -9.51 -5.14
CA MET A 23 -9.92 -9.91 -5.58
C MET A 23 -10.00 -11.41 -5.83
N THR A 24 -8.98 -12.02 -6.46
CA THR A 24 -8.90 -13.48 -6.64
C THR A 24 -8.82 -14.20 -5.29
N PHE A 25 -8.02 -13.67 -4.36
CA PHE A 25 -7.97 -14.20 -3.00
C PHE A 25 -9.34 -14.15 -2.31
N PHE A 26 -10.03 -13.01 -2.40
CA PHE A 26 -11.35 -12.82 -1.81
C PHE A 26 -12.38 -13.79 -2.42
N GLU A 27 -12.41 -13.93 -3.74
CA GLU A 27 -13.29 -14.89 -4.43
C GLU A 27 -13.03 -16.33 -3.95
N ASN A 28 -11.77 -16.74 -3.88
CA ASN A 28 -11.40 -18.07 -3.38
C ASN A 28 -11.84 -18.27 -1.92
N MET A 29 -11.71 -17.24 -1.07
CA MET A 29 -12.20 -17.28 0.31
C MET A 29 -13.73 -17.46 0.37
N CYS A 30 -14.48 -16.73 -0.45
CA CYS A 30 -15.95 -16.86 -0.54
C CYS A 30 -16.38 -18.25 -1.02
N MET A 31 -15.74 -18.76 -2.06
CA MET A 31 -16.02 -20.11 -2.58
C MET A 31 -15.73 -21.19 -1.53
N ALA A 32 -14.60 -21.10 -0.86
CA ALA A 32 -14.23 -22.06 0.17
C ALA A 32 -15.14 -21.96 1.41
N TYR A 33 -15.56 -20.77 1.78
CA TYR A 33 -16.55 -20.57 2.85
C TYR A 33 -17.86 -21.26 2.54
N ASN A 34 -18.42 -21.04 1.34
CA ASN A 34 -19.68 -21.65 0.91
C ASN A 34 -19.62 -23.18 0.85
N ARG A 35 -18.48 -23.72 0.42
CA ARG A 35 -18.25 -25.17 0.31
C ARG A 35 -17.80 -25.82 1.61
N ASN A 36 -17.61 -25.05 2.68
CA ASN A 36 -16.99 -25.49 3.93
C ASN A 36 -15.65 -26.21 3.71
N SER A 37 -14.83 -25.69 2.81
CA SER A 37 -13.58 -26.30 2.39
C SER A 37 -12.34 -25.54 2.93
N ASN A 38 -11.17 -26.10 2.68
CA ASN A 38 -9.90 -25.56 3.09
C ASN A 38 -9.25 -24.75 1.95
N ILE A 39 -8.50 -23.72 2.32
CA ILE A 39 -7.48 -23.07 1.50
C ILE A 39 -6.15 -23.28 2.18
N TYR A 40 -5.16 -23.81 1.48
CA TYR A 40 -3.81 -24.10 1.99
C TYR A 40 -3.80 -24.88 3.32
N GLY A 41 -4.72 -25.82 3.46
CA GLY A 41 -4.82 -26.66 4.67
C GLY A 41 -5.67 -26.09 5.80
N TYR A 42 -6.17 -24.87 5.70
CA TYR A 42 -6.96 -24.19 6.73
C TYR A 42 -8.43 -24.07 6.32
N ASN A 43 -9.34 -24.50 7.20
CA ASN A 43 -10.79 -24.35 6.96
C ASN A 43 -11.18 -22.87 7.07
N VAL A 44 -11.77 -22.33 6.01
CA VAL A 44 -12.09 -20.90 5.89
C VAL A 44 -13.18 -20.47 6.87
N LYS A 45 -14.20 -21.29 7.12
CA LYS A 45 -15.23 -20.99 8.13
C LYS A 45 -14.59 -20.84 9.52
N ASN A 46 -13.69 -21.75 9.88
CA ASN A 46 -12.99 -21.70 11.17
C ASN A 46 -12.09 -20.46 11.31
N ILE A 47 -11.51 -19.98 10.20
CA ILE A 47 -10.75 -18.71 10.20
C ILE A 47 -11.70 -17.55 10.48
N LEU A 48 -12.80 -17.44 9.70
CA LEU A 48 -13.72 -16.30 9.75
C LEU A 48 -14.60 -16.26 11.01
N THR A 49 -14.67 -17.35 11.79
CA THR A 49 -15.24 -17.27 13.16
C THR A 49 -14.31 -16.57 14.16
N LYS A 50 -13.00 -16.47 13.86
CA LYS A 50 -11.97 -15.93 14.76
C LYS A 50 -11.50 -14.53 14.35
N CYS A 51 -11.65 -14.19 13.07
CA CYS A 51 -11.23 -12.89 12.55
C CYS A 51 -12.23 -12.35 11.51
N THR A 52 -12.27 -11.04 11.39
CA THR A 52 -12.89 -10.32 10.28
C THR A 52 -11.79 -9.82 9.36
N LEU A 53 -11.90 -10.13 8.08
CA LEU A 53 -10.97 -9.68 7.07
C LEU A 53 -11.55 -8.47 6.33
N TYR A 54 -10.83 -7.37 6.36
CA TYR A 54 -11.12 -6.17 5.59
C TYR A 54 -10.15 -6.08 4.42
N ILE A 55 -10.66 -5.77 3.24
CA ILE A 55 -9.86 -5.68 2.02
C ILE A 55 -10.17 -4.36 1.30
N VAL A 56 -9.16 -3.55 1.06
CA VAL A 56 -9.18 -2.43 0.10
C VAL A 56 -8.37 -2.88 -1.12
N PRO A 57 -9.01 -3.37 -2.17
CA PRO A 57 -8.27 -3.96 -3.30
C PRO A 57 -7.56 -2.91 -4.14
N MET A 58 -8.04 -1.66 -4.17
CA MET A 58 -7.51 -0.59 -5.00
C MET A 58 -7.62 0.74 -4.25
N LEU A 59 -6.51 1.21 -3.68
CA LEU A 59 -6.48 2.48 -2.96
C LEU A 59 -6.42 3.68 -3.91
N ASN A 60 -5.82 3.52 -5.09
CA ASN A 60 -5.50 4.59 -6.06
C ASN A 60 -6.25 4.41 -7.41
N PRO A 61 -7.59 4.51 -7.44
CA PRO A 61 -8.35 4.20 -8.65
C PRO A 61 -8.10 5.17 -9.81
N ASP A 62 -7.94 6.46 -9.55
CA ASP A 62 -7.72 7.46 -10.60
C ASP A 62 -6.33 7.34 -11.22
N GLY A 63 -5.31 7.03 -10.40
CA GLY A 63 -3.99 6.70 -10.90
C GLY A 63 -4.01 5.43 -11.76
N VAL A 64 -4.74 4.41 -11.37
CA VAL A 64 -4.92 3.18 -12.18
C VAL A 64 -5.60 3.48 -13.50
N ASN A 65 -6.64 4.31 -13.51
CA ASN A 65 -7.32 4.73 -14.75
C ASN A 65 -6.37 5.46 -15.72
N LEU A 66 -5.42 6.23 -15.19
CA LEU A 66 -4.37 6.83 -16.00
C LEU A 66 -3.45 5.77 -16.60
N VAL A 67 -2.95 4.84 -15.77
CA VAL A 67 -1.95 3.85 -16.19
C VAL A 67 -2.51 2.84 -17.18
N ASN A 68 -3.74 2.37 -16.99
CA ASN A 68 -4.37 1.36 -17.85
C ASN A 68 -5.07 1.95 -19.08
N GLY A 69 -5.04 3.28 -19.26
CA GLY A 69 -5.64 3.97 -20.41
C GLY A 69 -7.16 4.16 -20.35
N SER A 70 -7.78 3.91 -19.19
CA SER A 70 -9.23 4.14 -19.00
C SER A 70 -9.57 5.62 -18.74
N LEU A 71 -8.58 6.43 -18.36
CA LEU A 71 -8.77 7.85 -18.17
C LEU A 71 -8.97 8.55 -19.53
N ASN A 72 -10.01 9.39 -19.65
CA ASN A 72 -10.26 10.14 -20.87
C ASN A 72 -9.08 11.04 -21.23
N PHE A 73 -8.47 10.81 -22.40
CA PHE A 73 -7.30 11.56 -22.91
C PHE A 73 -7.57 13.07 -23.11
N ASN A 74 -8.84 13.47 -23.24
CA ASN A 74 -9.23 14.88 -23.35
C ASN A 74 -9.58 15.51 -21.99
N SER A 75 -9.44 14.77 -20.89
CA SER A 75 -9.70 15.30 -19.55
C SER A 75 -8.59 16.24 -19.07
N ASN A 76 -8.95 17.17 -18.20
CA ASN A 76 -7.98 18.03 -17.52
C ASN A 76 -6.99 17.21 -16.68
N ALA A 77 -7.47 16.13 -16.06
CA ALA A 77 -6.65 15.24 -15.26
C ALA A 77 -5.55 14.56 -16.09
N TYR A 78 -5.89 14.02 -17.27
CA TYR A 78 -4.90 13.44 -18.18
C TYR A 78 -3.89 14.48 -18.66
N THR A 79 -4.38 15.66 -19.05
CA THR A 79 -3.53 16.77 -19.53
C THR A 79 -2.55 17.21 -18.44
N TYR A 80 -3.02 17.32 -17.20
CA TYR A 80 -2.19 17.64 -16.03
C TYR A 80 -1.13 16.57 -15.77
N ALA A 81 -1.52 15.29 -15.73
CA ALA A 81 -0.59 14.17 -15.52
C ALA A 81 0.49 14.12 -16.61
N ARG A 82 0.09 14.28 -17.88
CA ARG A 82 1.02 14.32 -19.02
C ARG A 82 1.99 15.51 -18.95
N TYR A 83 1.51 16.69 -18.55
CA TYR A 83 2.37 17.86 -18.34
C TYR A 83 3.37 17.62 -17.20
N THR A 84 2.91 17.07 -16.09
CA THR A 84 3.74 16.72 -14.94
C THR A 84 4.83 15.71 -15.32
N ALA A 85 4.47 14.67 -16.07
CA ALA A 85 5.41 13.64 -16.51
C ALA A 85 6.57 14.17 -17.38
N ARG A 86 6.37 15.25 -18.14
CA ARG A 86 7.42 15.85 -18.97
C ARG A 86 8.63 16.35 -18.19
N LYS A 87 8.48 16.63 -16.91
CA LYS A 87 9.58 17.03 -16.02
C LYS A 87 10.43 15.84 -15.56
N TYR A 88 9.95 14.62 -15.80
CA TYR A 88 10.58 13.37 -15.37
C TYR A 88 10.68 12.38 -16.55
N PRO A 89 11.50 12.70 -17.55
CA PRO A 89 11.55 11.95 -18.82
C PRO A 89 12.02 10.50 -18.66
N ASP A 90 12.73 10.19 -17.56
CA ASP A 90 13.21 8.84 -17.26
C ASP A 90 12.10 7.92 -16.72
N VAL A 91 10.92 8.47 -16.36
CA VAL A 91 9.76 7.69 -15.93
C VAL A 91 8.82 7.50 -17.12
N PRO A 92 8.63 6.27 -17.61
CA PRO A 92 7.75 6.01 -18.75
C PRO A 92 6.31 6.46 -18.46
N PHE A 93 5.73 7.27 -19.35
CA PHE A 93 4.35 7.72 -19.22
C PHE A 93 3.41 6.96 -20.15
N PRO A 94 2.24 6.48 -19.68
CA PRO A 94 1.77 6.50 -18.28
C PRO A 94 2.22 5.29 -17.45
N SER A 95 2.89 4.28 -18.03
CA SER A 95 3.15 2.98 -17.44
C SER A 95 4.02 3.00 -16.17
N GLY A 96 4.88 4.01 -16.02
CA GLY A 96 5.71 4.22 -14.83
C GLY A 96 5.08 5.07 -13.73
N TRP A 97 3.83 5.53 -13.92
CA TRP A 97 3.16 6.40 -12.97
C TRP A 97 2.77 5.64 -11.70
N LYS A 98 3.37 6.00 -10.56
CA LYS A 98 3.09 5.43 -9.22
C LYS A 98 2.14 6.28 -8.39
N ALA A 99 2.22 7.60 -8.55
CA ALA A 99 1.46 8.57 -7.79
C ALA A 99 -0.07 8.45 -7.98
N ASN A 100 -0.84 9.17 -7.18
CA ASN A 100 -2.24 9.42 -7.50
C ASN A 100 -2.36 10.40 -8.68
N ILE A 101 -3.58 10.73 -9.07
CA ILE A 101 -3.81 11.61 -10.24
C ILE A 101 -3.27 13.03 -10.04
N ASN A 102 -3.09 13.47 -8.80
CA ASN A 102 -2.51 14.76 -8.45
C ASN A 102 -0.97 14.76 -8.47
N GLY A 103 -0.35 13.64 -8.77
CA GLY A 103 1.11 13.51 -8.77
C GLY A 103 1.71 13.43 -7.37
N VAL A 104 0.96 12.93 -6.39
CA VAL A 104 1.42 12.69 -5.01
C VAL A 104 1.56 11.20 -4.75
N ASP A 105 2.68 10.79 -4.20
CA ASP A 105 2.94 9.39 -3.83
C ASP A 105 2.19 9.06 -2.52
N LEU A 106 1.14 8.24 -2.63
CA LEU A 106 0.28 7.91 -1.49
C LEU A 106 1.02 7.15 -0.38
N ASN A 107 2.10 6.44 -0.71
CA ASN A 107 2.93 5.76 0.28
C ASN A 107 3.92 6.69 0.99
N LEU A 108 3.83 7.99 0.76
CA LEU A 108 4.61 9.05 1.41
C LEU A 108 3.70 10.10 2.10
N GLN A 109 2.46 9.74 2.39
CA GLN A 109 1.44 10.66 2.91
C GLN A 109 1.15 10.49 4.41
N PHE A 110 1.74 9.51 5.09
CA PHE A 110 1.44 9.23 6.49
C PHE A 110 2.40 9.94 7.46
N PRO A 111 1.93 10.33 8.68
CA PRO A 111 2.71 11.17 9.59
C PRO A 111 3.82 10.45 10.36
N SER A 112 4.39 9.37 9.81
CA SER A 112 5.52 8.62 10.37
C SER A 112 6.84 9.13 9.79
N GLY A 113 7.39 10.20 10.40
CA GLY A 113 8.63 10.81 9.92
C GLY A 113 8.50 11.51 8.56
N TRP A 114 7.35 12.11 8.28
CA TRP A 114 7.06 12.77 6.99
C TRP A 114 8.06 13.87 6.62
N GLU A 115 8.55 14.65 7.59
CA GLU A 115 9.58 15.68 7.33
C GLU A 115 10.93 15.05 6.89
N ASN A 116 11.24 13.84 7.37
CA ASN A 116 12.41 13.10 6.89
C ASN A 116 12.21 12.62 5.45
N ALA A 117 11.04 12.07 5.15
CA ALA A 117 10.69 11.69 3.78
C ALA A 117 10.80 12.90 2.84
N LYS A 118 10.22 14.05 3.22
CA LYS A 118 10.29 15.28 2.45
C LYS A 118 11.73 15.71 2.17
N ARG A 119 12.57 15.78 3.20
CA ARG A 119 13.98 16.16 3.04
C ARG A 119 14.70 15.23 2.07
N ILE A 120 14.50 13.90 2.20
CA ILE A 120 15.14 12.89 1.35
C ILE A 120 14.64 13.04 -0.09
N LYS A 121 13.31 13.06 -0.31
CA LYS A 121 12.75 13.12 -1.66
C LYS A 121 13.04 14.45 -2.36
N TYR A 122 13.08 15.54 -1.62
CA TYR A 122 13.46 16.86 -2.15
C TYR A 122 14.93 16.89 -2.59
N SER A 123 15.85 16.27 -1.84
CA SER A 123 17.25 16.16 -2.24
C SER A 123 17.44 15.28 -3.49
N GLN A 124 16.48 14.41 -3.78
CA GLN A 124 16.42 13.60 -4.99
C GLN A 124 15.73 14.30 -6.18
N GLY A 125 15.29 15.55 -6.02
CA GLY A 125 14.65 16.36 -7.07
C GLY A 125 13.12 16.29 -7.11
N TYR A 126 12.45 15.56 -6.21
CA TYR A 126 10.98 15.45 -6.16
C TYR A 126 10.37 16.56 -5.29
N THR A 127 10.47 17.81 -5.74
CA THR A 127 10.03 19.00 -4.99
C THR A 127 8.64 19.51 -5.35
N SER A 128 8.02 18.95 -6.36
CA SER A 128 6.69 19.30 -6.87
C SER A 128 5.99 18.03 -7.37
N PRO A 129 4.69 18.08 -7.70
CA PRO A 129 3.97 16.94 -8.26
C PRO A 129 4.76 16.19 -9.33
N SER A 130 4.80 14.88 -9.20
CA SER A 130 5.62 13.99 -10.01
C SER A 130 4.96 12.61 -10.20
N PRO A 131 5.42 11.81 -11.17
CA PRO A 131 4.92 10.45 -11.35
C PRO A 131 5.17 9.52 -10.15
N MET A 132 6.11 9.85 -9.27
CA MET A 132 6.49 9.06 -8.10
C MET A 132 7.27 9.93 -7.10
N ASN A 133 7.37 9.50 -5.85
CA ASN A 133 8.24 10.07 -4.83
C ASN A 133 7.91 11.50 -4.34
N TYR A 134 6.91 12.19 -4.86
CA TYR A 134 6.49 13.47 -4.31
C TYR A 134 5.61 13.26 -3.07
N VAL A 135 6.03 13.81 -1.96
CA VAL A 135 5.41 13.60 -0.65
C VAL A 135 4.13 14.43 -0.41
N GLY A 136 3.78 15.32 -1.33
CA GLY A 136 2.70 16.30 -1.14
C GLY A 136 3.18 17.57 -0.41
N SER A 137 2.26 18.50 -0.14
CA SER A 137 2.53 19.75 0.59
C SER A 137 2.59 19.55 2.11
N ALA A 138 1.83 18.57 2.63
CA ALA A 138 1.79 18.14 4.02
C ALA A 138 1.38 16.66 4.08
N PRO A 139 1.50 15.98 5.25
CA PRO A 139 0.94 14.64 5.40
C PRO A 139 -0.58 14.67 5.30
N LEU A 140 -1.17 13.59 4.78
CA LEU A 140 -2.61 13.40 4.67
C LEU A 140 -3.33 14.51 3.89
N THR A 141 -2.72 15.04 2.83
CA THR A 141 -3.39 15.99 1.92
C THR A 141 -4.27 15.31 0.90
N GLU A 142 -3.96 14.07 0.54
CA GLU A 142 -4.67 13.35 -0.51
C GLU A 142 -5.89 12.60 0.04
N PRO A 143 -7.03 12.64 -0.66
CA PRO A 143 -8.28 12.04 -0.17
C PRO A 143 -8.16 10.53 0.07
N GLU A 144 -7.39 9.82 -0.76
CA GLU A 144 -7.15 8.39 -0.62
C GLU A 144 -6.39 8.08 0.68
N ALA A 145 -5.36 8.87 0.99
CA ALA A 145 -4.58 8.73 2.22
C ALA A 145 -5.41 9.07 3.44
N GLN A 146 -6.23 10.14 3.38
CA GLN A 146 -7.17 10.52 4.45
C GLN A 146 -8.22 9.43 4.69
N ALA A 147 -8.78 8.87 3.62
CA ALA A 147 -9.77 7.79 3.71
C ALA A 147 -9.17 6.56 4.40
N LEU A 148 -7.99 6.13 3.99
CA LEU A 148 -7.28 4.98 4.60
C LEU A 148 -6.91 5.26 6.06
N TYR A 149 -6.43 6.47 6.36
CA TYR A 149 -6.09 6.90 7.72
C TYR A 149 -7.31 6.84 8.63
N ASN A 150 -8.44 7.49 8.24
CA ASN A 150 -9.66 7.55 9.03
C ASN A 150 -10.31 6.17 9.17
N PHE A 151 -10.29 5.36 8.10
CA PHE A 151 -10.75 3.98 8.15
C PHE A 151 -9.97 3.17 9.19
N THR A 152 -8.65 3.30 9.22
CA THR A 152 -7.80 2.60 10.19
C THR A 152 -8.08 3.07 11.61
N LEU A 153 -8.32 4.37 11.84
CA LEU A 153 -8.66 4.89 13.18
C LEU A 153 -10.02 4.38 13.69
N SER A 154 -10.95 4.05 12.80
CA SER A 154 -12.28 3.54 13.16
C SER A 154 -12.33 2.03 13.44
N HIS A 155 -11.20 1.33 13.26
CA HIS A 155 -11.07 -0.12 13.41
C HIS A 155 -10.01 -0.50 14.46
N ASN A 156 -10.02 -1.77 14.86
CA ASN A 156 -9.04 -2.33 15.79
C ASN A 156 -8.22 -3.44 15.10
N PHE A 157 -7.54 -3.08 14.02
CA PHE A 157 -6.71 -4.01 13.27
C PHE A 157 -5.59 -4.58 14.12
N ARG A 158 -5.48 -5.91 14.12
CA ARG A 158 -4.42 -6.65 14.83
C ARG A 158 -3.21 -6.92 13.96
N ILE A 159 -3.39 -6.88 12.65
CA ILE A 159 -2.38 -7.05 11.63
C ILE A 159 -2.84 -6.36 10.35
N MET A 160 -1.91 -5.78 9.62
CA MET A 160 -2.18 -5.21 8.30
C MET A 160 -1.10 -5.60 7.30
N LEU A 161 -1.49 -5.74 6.03
CA LEU A 161 -0.60 -5.99 4.91
C LEU A 161 -0.90 -4.99 3.79
N THR A 162 0.15 -4.36 3.26
CA THR A 162 0.09 -3.58 2.03
C THR A 162 0.83 -4.30 0.92
N TYR A 163 0.15 -4.45 -0.21
CA TYR A 163 0.69 -5.19 -1.35
C TYR A 163 1.27 -4.22 -2.38
N HIS A 164 2.54 -4.46 -2.71
CA HIS A 164 3.29 -3.75 -3.74
C HIS A 164 3.83 -4.73 -4.77
N THR A 165 4.37 -4.23 -5.87
CA THR A 165 5.09 -5.04 -6.85
C THR A 165 6.58 -4.77 -6.81
N GLN A 166 7.36 -5.73 -7.38
CA GLN A 166 8.83 -5.74 -7.46
C GLN A 166 9.51 -6.14 -6.13
N GLY A 167 10.76 -6.63 -6.22
CA GLY A 167 11.62 -6.91 -5.09
C GLY A 167 11.47 -8.30 -4.45
N LYS A 168 10.27 -8.89 -4.38
CA LYS A 168 10.00 -10.13 -3.63
C LYS A 168 10.47 -10.03 -2.17
N GLU A 169 10.16 -8.92 -1.53
CA GLU A 169 10.57 -8.58 -0.18
C GLU A 169 9.35 -8.35 0.71
N ILE A 170 9.53 -8.59 2.00
CA ILE A 170 8.53 -8.33 3.04
C ILE A 170 9.18 -7.44 4.08
N TYR A 171 8.76 -6.21 4.15
CA TYR A 171 9.20 -5.24 5.15
C TYR A 171 8.37 -5.41 6.42
N TRP A 172 9.02 -5.53 7.58
CA TRP A 172 8.37 -5.96 8.83
C TRP A 172 8.56 -5.00 10.01
N GLN A 173 9.42 -4.01 9.87
CA GLN A 173 9.73 -3.01 10.90
C GLN A 173 9.74 -1.60 10.34
N PHE A 174 9.77 -0.61 11.22
CA PHE A 174 9.98 0.80 10.90
C PHE A 174 10.94 1.41 11.91
N GLN A 175 12.15 1.76 11.48
CA GLN A 175 13.21 2.26 12.38
C GLN A 175 13.37 1.32 13.59
N ASN A 176 13.24 1.84 14.82
CA ASN A 176 13.30 1.05 16.05
C ASN A 176 11.94 0.43 16.45
N TYR A 177 10.90 0.62 15.63
CA TYR A 177 9.58 0.03 15.89
C TYR A 177 9.52 -1.38 15.29
N ALA A 178 9.82 -2.37 16.12
CA ALA A 178 9.71 -3.79 15.83
C ALA A 178 8.69 -4.42 16.79
N PRO A 179 7.38 -4.39 16.47
CA PRO A 179 6.35 -4.90 17.36
C PRO A 179 6.58 -6.37 17.72
N LYS A 180 6.15 -6.76 18.93
CA LYS A 180 6.24 -8.16 19.38
C LYS A 180 5.61 -9.09 18.33
N ASN A 181 6.33 -10.15 18.00
CA ASN A 181 5.97 -11.16 17.01
C ASN A 181 5.98 -10.69 15.53
N SER A 182 6.28 -9.42 15.22
CA SER A 182 6.37 -8.98 13.81
C SER A 182 7.37 -9.81 13.01
N TYR A 183 8.57 -10.03 13.55
CA TYR A 183 9.58 -10.85 12.87
C TYR A 183 9.08 -12.28 12.64
N SER A 184 8.55 -12.95 13.66
CA SER A 184 8.13 -14.35 13.55
C SER A 184 6.94 -14.54 12.59
N ILE A 185 6.00 -13.60 12.57
CA ILE A 185 4.87 -13.60 11.62
C ILE A 185 5.37 -13.32 10.20
N GLY A 186 6.22 -12.29 10.02
CA GLY A 186 6.84 -11.96 8.75
C GLY A 186 7.66 -13.12 8.18
N PHE A 187 8.36 -13.85 9.03
CA PHE A 187 9.10 -15.05 8.65
C PHE A 187 8.16 -16.15 8.11
N GLN A 188 6.97 -16.34 8.69
CA GLN A 188 5.97 -17.28 8.15
C GLN A 188 5.47 -16.83 6.76
N PHE A 189 5.25 -15.53 6.56
CA PHE A 189 4.90 -15.00 5.24
C PHE A 189 6.04 -15.20 4.23
N ALA A 190 7.28 -14.94 4.62
CA ALA A 190 8.45 -15.16 3.77
C ALA A 190 8.58 -16.64 3.37
N LYS A 191 8.42 -17.56 4.34
CA LYS A 191 8.44 -18.99 4.09
C LYS A 191 7.32 -19.44 3.13
N ALA A 192 6.12 -18.89 3.28
CA ALA A 192 4.97 -19.26 2.46
C ALA A 192 5.06 -18.70 1.04
N SER A 193 5.60 -17.50 0.86
CA SER A 193 5.70 -16.82 -0.43
C SER A 193 7.00 -17.09 -1.19
N GLY A 194 8.05 -17.53 -0.51
CA GLY A 194 9.41 -17.57 -1.05
C GLY A 194 10.07 -16.20 -1.14
N TYR A 195 9.51 -15.19 -0.46
CA TYR A 195 10.06 -13.82 -0.44
C TYR A 195 11.08 -13.67 0.70
N THR A 196 11.91 -12.65 0.60
CA THR A 196 12.88 -12.29 1.64
C THR A 196 12.24 -11.42 2.70
N LEU A 197 12.42 -11.75 3.97
CA LEU A 197 12.11 -10.83 5.06
C LEU A 197 13.26 -9.82 5.16
N ALA A 198 12.98 -8.54 4.89
CA ALA A 198 13.98 -7.50 4.69
C ALA A 198 13.73 -6.27 5.55
N ASP A 199 14.81 -5.53 5.80
CA ASP A 199 14.74 -4.20 6.37
C ASP A 199 14.57 -3.15 5.27
N VAL A 200 13.78 -2.12 5.54
CA VAL A 200 13.59 -1.03 4.58
C VAL A 200 14.85 -0.17 4.52
N PRO A 201 15.39 0.13 3.32
CA PRO A 201 16.47 1.10 3.19
C PRO A 201 16.09 2.46 3.77
N TYR A 202 17.04 3.14 4.41
CA TYR A 202 16.77 4.40 5.12
C TYR A 202 16.06 5.45 4.23
N GLU A 203 16.46 5.56 2.97
CA GLU A 203 15.90 6.51 1.99
C GLU A 203 14.43 6.24 1.62
N SER A 204 13.93 5.06 1.97
CA SER A 204 12.57 4.60 1.66
C SER A 204 11.74 4.29 2.90
N SER A 205 12.29 4.55 4.10
CA SER A 205 11.70 4.06 5.35
C SER A 205 10.91 5.11 6.13
N PHE A 206 10.28 6.07 5.45
CA PHE A 206 9.49 7.12 6.11
C PHE A 206 8.17 7.39 5.40
N ALA A 207 7.19 7.85 6.17
CA ALA A 207 5.89 8.31 5.71
C ALA A 207 5.01 7.27 5.01
N GLY A 208 5.37 5.99 5.06
CA GLY A 208 4.54 4.89 4.56
C GLY A 208 3.36 4.58 5.50
N TYR A 209 2.29 4.00 4.92
CA TYR A 209 1.14 3.55 5.72
C TYR A 209 1.54 2.49 6.75
N LYS A 210 2.34 1.49 6.33
CA LYS A 210 2.90 0.48 7.22
C LYS A 210 3.69 1.13 8.37
N ASP A 211 4.54 2.10 8.06
CA ASP A 211 5.41 2.75 9.03
C ASP A 211 4.59 3.49 10.11
N TRP A 212 3.56 4.21 9.66
CA TRP A 212 2.62 4.86 10.56
C TRP A 212 1.85 3.86 11.43
N PHE A 213 1.37 2.76 10.85
CA PHE A 213 0.67 1.72 11.61
C PHE A 213 1.55 1.10 12.70
N LEU A 214 2.78 0.72 12.35
CA LEU A 214 3.76 0.19 13.30
C LEU A 214 4.05 1.18 14.43
N GLN A 215 4.29 2.44 14.10
CA GLN A 215 4.59 3.50 15.07
C GLN A 215 3.40 3.80 15.99
N ARG A 216 2.20 3.87 15.41
CA ARG A 216 0.98 4.28 16.13
C ARG A 216 0.45 3.20 17.06
N TYR A 217 0.45 1.95 16.61
CA TYR A 217 -0.25 0.86 17.29
C TYR A 217 0.69 -0.15 17.95
N SER A 218 1.96 -0.16 17.60
CA SER A 218 2.92 -1.21 18.02
C SER A 218 2.40 -2.62 17.71
N LEU A 219 1.77 -2.77 16.54
CA LEU A 219 1.20 -4.02 16.03
C LEU A 219 1.86 -4.43 14.71
N PRO A 220 1.85 -5.72 14.34
CA PRO A 220 2.44 -6.21 13.10
C PRO A 220 1.84 -5.56 11.86
N GLY A 221 2.69 -5.01 11.00
CA GLY A 221 2.36 -4.43 9.69
C GLY A 221 3.44 -4.76 8.66
N TYR A 222 3.02 -5.04 7.41
CA TYR A 222 3.89 -5.51 6.33
C TYR A 222 3.60 -4.81 5.01
#